data_bea372c2a32f6993b607e3908c59dcca
#
_entry.id   bea372c2a32f6993b607e3908c59dcca
#
_cell.length_a   1.000
_cell.length_b   1.000
_cell.length_c   1.000
_cell.angle_alpha   90.00
_cell.angle_beta   90.00
_cell.angle_gamma   90.00
#
_symmetry.space_group_name_H-M   'P 1'
#
loop_
_entity.id
_entity.type
_entity.pdbx_description
1 polymer ?
#
loop_
_entity_poly.entity_id
_entity_poly.type
_entity_poly.pdbx_seq_one_letter_code
_entity_poly.pdbx_strand_id
1 'polypeptide(L)'
;WAQGLKSIINAKAPNTELDWKDRISGEQPTISHEIGQWCVYPDLKERKKYTGVLKAKNFDIFEDRLRENGLLHLADSFLLASGKLQTLCYKADIEAALRTKGFGGFQLLDLHDFPGQGSALVGVLNPFWESKGYVTPQEYSEFCNRVVPLARMPRLVYNSGDTLKVSVEVAQYGAENLTLPVDWKLITSDGRLIKGGRFEQCNLPTGTLSHVGNLEIPLLVDKPQQCSLEVSTGGYRNHWNIWVYPTVKVENGDVMVASEWNEEVRTRLEEGGKVLLTARFGTLKNE
;
A
#
# COMPACT_ATOMS: atom_id res chain seq x y z
N TRP A 1 -11.80 16.27 -2.82
CA TRP A 1 -10.34 16.32 -2.73
C TRP A 1 -9.75 15.12 -3.45
N ALA A 2 -9.21 15.31 -4.63
CA ALA A 2 -8.49 14.29 -5.36
C ALA A 2 -7.04 14.24 -4.86
N GLN A 3 -6.53 13.07 -4.54
CA GLN A 3 -5.13 12.86 -4.24
C GLN A 3 -4.35 12.88 -5.55
N GLY A 4 -3.78 13.98 -5.91
CA GLY A 4 -2.90 14.03 -7.08
C GLY A 4 -1.64 13.15 -6.88
N LEU A 5 -0.73 13.22 -7.84
CA LEU A 5 0.58 12.53 -7.87
C LEU A 5 1.47 12.76 -6.62
N LYS A 6 1.03 13.59 -5.67
CA LYS A 6 1.70 13.86 -4.41
C LYS A 6 1.22 12.98 -3.24
N SER A 7 0.55 11.87 -3.51
CA SER A 7 0.21 10.90 -2.46
C SER A 7 1.49 10.33 -1.85
N ILE A 8 1.40 9.87 -0.61
CA ILE A 8 2.52 9.23 0.09
C ILE A 8 3.11 8.04 -0.67
N ILE A 9 2.28 7.36 -1.46
CA ILE A 9 2.67 6.19 -2.25
C ILE A 9 3.69 6.58 -3.32
N ASN A 10 3.57 7.78 -3.90
CA ASN A 10 4.46 8.25 -4.96
C ASN A 10 5.59 9.15 -4.44
N ALA A 11 5.46 9.73 -3.24
CA ALA A 11 6.36 10.78 -2.76
C ALA A 11 7.47 10.29 -1.82
N LYS A 12 7.28 9.16 -1.14
CA LYS A 12 8.21 8.65 -0.12
C LYS A 12 8.20 7.11 -0.09
N ALA A 13 9.21 6.54 0.58
CA ALA A 13 9.19 5.14 0.95
C ALA A 13 7.91 4.80 1.74
N PRO A 14 7.29 3.64 1.49
CA PRO A 14 6.06 3.26 2.15
C PRO A 14 6.19 3.28 3.67
N ASN A 15 5.20 3.88 4.30
CA ASN A 15 5.02 3.92 5.76
C ASN A 15 3.51 4.01 6.06
N THR A 16 3.14 3.98 7.33
CA THR A 16 1.74 4.06 7.75
C THR A 16 1.47 5.24 8.69
N GLU A 17 2.27 6.30 8.60
CA GLU A 17 2.14 7.49 9.45
C GLU A 17 1.23 8.57 8.87
N LEU A 18 0.93 8.51 7.57
CA LEU A 18 0.17 9.55 6.89
C LEU A 18 -1.21 9.72 7.52
N ASP A 19 -1.56 10.96 7.76
CA ASP A 19 -2.92 11.44 8.01
C ASP A 19 -3.16 12.76 7.27
N TRP A 20 -4.39 13.24 7.29
CA TRP A 20 -4.83 14.46 6.61
C TRP A 20 -5.13 15.61 7.57
N LYS A 21 -4.56 15.61 8.79
CA LYS A 21 -4.82 16.64 9.81
C LYS A 21 -4.62 18.07 9.30
N ASP A 22 -3.60 18.28 8.46
CA ASP A 22 -3.29 19.58 7.87
C ASP A 22 -4.31 20.03 6.80
N ARG A 23 -5.29 19.17 6.48
CA ARG A 23 -6.39 19.44 5.53
C ARG A 23 -7.69 19.76 6.22
N ILE A 24 -7.77 19.54 7.53
CA ILE A 24 -8.95 19.89 8.32
C ILE A 24 -8.87 21.38 8.61
N SER A 25 -9.86 22.14 8.15
CA SER A 25 -9.97 23.57 8.39
C SER A 25 -11.39 23.93 8.84
N GLY A 26 -11.49 24.73 9.91
CA GLY A 26 -12.75 25.23 10.42
C GLY A 26 -13.58 24.22 11.23
N GLU A 27 -14.83 24.56 11.50
CA GLU A 27 -15.78 23.77 12.32
C GLU A 27 -16.61 22.78 11.48
N GLN A 28 -16.52 22.84 10.17
CA GLN A 28 -17.31 22.02 9.27
C GLN A 28 -16.66 20.65 9.05
N PRO A 29 -17.46 19.57 8.92
CA PRO A 29 -16.92 18.25 8.60
C PRO A 29 -16.13 18.25 7.29
N THR A 30 -14.89 17.77 7.34
CA THR A 30 -14.06 17.57 6.16
C THR A 30 -14.20 16.13 5.69
N ILE A 31 -14.60 15.94 4.43
CA ILE A 31 -14.76 14.62 3.81
C ILE A 31 -13.81 14.53 2.61
N SER A 32 -13.10 13.43 2.50
CA SER A 32 -12.30 13.11 1.31
C SER A 32 -13.23 12.73 0.16
N HIS A 33 -13.10 13.38 -0.98
CA HIS A 33 -13.88 13.12 -2.18
C HIS A 33 -13.03 12.40 -3.22
N GLU A 34 -13.59 11.37 -3.85
CA GLU A 34 -12.97 10.60 -4.93
C GLU A 34 -11.59 10.02 -4.56
N ILE A 35 -11.45 9.42 -3.37
CA ILE A 35 -10.21 8.73 -3.04
C ILE A 35 -10.11 7.41 -3.83
N GLY A 36 -8.88 7.01 -4.12
CA GLY A 36 -8.55 5.86 -4.94
C GLY A 36 -8.16 6.26 -6.34
N GLN A 37 -8.93 5.85 -7.33
CA GLN A 37 -8.61 6.03 -8.77
C GLN A 37 -7.27 5.36 -9.17
N TRP A 38 -6.92 4.28 -8.50
CA TRP A 38 -5.74 3.48 -8.81
C TRP A 38 -6.09 2.47 -9.90
N CYS A 39 -5.66 2.73 -11.12
CA CYS A 39 -5.96 1.88 -12.27
C CYS A 39 -5.26 0.52 -12.18
N VAL A 40 -5.95 -0.51 -12.64
CA VAL A 40 -5.39 -1.84 -12.86
C VAL A 40 -5.24 -2.14 -14.34
N TYR A 41 -4.47 -3.17 -14.65
CA TYR A 41 -4.39 -3.71 -16.01
C TYR A 41 -5.73 -4.36 -16.38
N PRO A 42 -6.24 -4.21 -17.62
CA PRO A 42 -7.55 -4.73 -18.01
C PRO A 42 -7.62 -6.27 -17.99
N ASP A 43 -8.75 -6.81 -17.59
CA ASP A 43 -9.09 -8.21 -17.84
C ASP A 43 -9.61 -8.37 -19.28
N LEU A 44 -8.75 -8.85 -20.18
CA LEU A 44 -9.09 -9.03 -21.58
C LEU A 44 -10.27 -9.98 -21.79
N LYS A 45 -10.58 -10.86 -20.84
CA LYS A 45 -11.72 -11.81 -20.90
C LYS A 45 -13.05 -11.10 -20.75
N GLU A 46 -13.08 -9.95 -20.08
CA GLU A 46 -14.27 -9.13 -19.87
C GLU A 46 -14.86 -8.61 -21.18
N ARG A 47 -14.04 -8.39 -22.21
CA ARG A 47 -14.44 -7.89 -23.53
C ARG A 47 -15.66 -8.62 -24.11
N LYS A 48 -15.77 -9.92 -23.87
CA LYS A 48 -16.87 -10.76 -24.37
C LYS A 48 -18.23 -10.42 -23.77
N LYS A 49 -18.26 -9.70 -22.65
CA LYS A 49 -19.48 -9.31 -21.94
C LYS A 49 -20.12 -8.04 -22.50
N TYR A 50 -19.36 -7.27 -23.27
CA TYR A 50 -19.86 -6.05 -23.92
C TYR A 50 -20.60 -6.42 -25.22
N THR A 51 -21.87 -6.75 -25.09
CA THR A 51 -22.71 -7.22 -26.20
C THR A 51 -23.54 -6.12 -26.85
N GLY A 52 -23.51 -4.88 -26.32
CA GLY A 52 -24.24 -3.72 -26.81
C GLY A 52 -23.67 -3.14 -28.12
N VAL A 53 -24.20 -1.99 -28.52
CA VAL A 53 -23.79 -1.25 -29.72
C VAL A 53 -22.34 -0.77 -29.61
N LEU A 54 -21.95 -0.26 -28.44
CA LEU A 54 -20.59 0.16 -28.16
C LEU A 54 -19.69 -1.03 -27.89
N LYS A 55 -18.51 -1.06 -28.49
CA LYS A 55 -17.49 -2.08 -28.31
C LYS A 55 -16.41 -1.60 -27.35
N ALA A 56 -15.89 -2.52 -26.55
CA ALA A 56 -14.79 -2.26 -25.61
C ALA A 56 -13.44 -2.13 -26.35
N LYS A 57 -13.30 -1.10 -27.20
CA LYS A 57 -12.14 -0.89 -28.07
C LYS A 57 -10.84 -0.61 -27.31
N ASN A 58 -10.93 -0.05 -26.12
CA ASN A 58 -9.79 0.10 -25.21
C ASN A 58 -9.11 -1.24 -24.93
N PHE A 59 -9.86 -2.33 -24.72
CA PHE A 59 -9.29 -3.67 -24.52
C PHE A 59 -8.55 -4.20 -25.75
N ASP A 60 -9.05 -3.90 -26.96
CA ASP A 60 -8.39 -4.26 -28.21
C ASP A 60 -7.00 -3.59 -28.27
N ILE A 61 -6.90 -2.30 -27.94
CA ILE A 61 -5.64 -1.54 -27.92
C ILE A 61 -4.66 -2.14 -26.92
N PHE A 62 -5.09 -2.49 -25.71
CA PHE A 62 -4.21 -3.14 -24.72
C PHE A 62 -3.73 -4.51 -25.19
N GLU A 63 -4.61 -5.31 -25.80
CA GLU A 63 -4.24 -6.62 -26.33
C GLU A 63 -3.22 -6.50 -27.47
N ASP A 64 -3.44 -5.55 -28.41
CA ASP A 64 -2.53 -5.32 -29.53
C ASP A 64 -1.14 -4.89 -29.04
N ARG A 65 -1.07 -3.98 -28.06
CA ARG A 65 0.20 -3.58 -27.44
C ARG A 65 0.94 -4.74 -26.77
N LEU A 66 0.21 -5.60 -26.06
CA LEU A 66 0.83 -6.79 -25.47
C LEU A 66 1.37 -7.74 -26.55
N ARG A 67 0.62 -7.92 -27.65
CA ARG A 67 1.01 -8.80 -28.76
C ARG A 67 2.25 -8.24 -29.47
N GLU A 68 2.26 -6.94 -29.78
CA GLU A 68 3.39 -6.26 -30.42
C GLU A 68 4.70 -6.42 -29.60
N ASN A 69 4.60 -6.42 -28.26
CA ASN A 69 5.74 -6.57 -27.37
C ASN A 69 6.01 -8.01 -26.92
N GLY A 70 5.30 -9.02 -27.45
CA GLY A 70 5.48 -10.42 -27.07
C GLY A 70 5.01 -10.78 -25.65
N LEU A 71 4.20 -9.91 -25.00
CA LEU A 71 3.81 -10.01 -23.59
C LEU A 71 2.38 -10.50 -23.36
N LEU A 72 1.65 -10.88 -24.42
CA LEU A 72 0.24 -11.25 -24.31
C LEU A 72 0.01 -12.40 -23.30
N HIS A 73 0.94 -13.33 -23.19
CA HIS A 73 0.90 -14.46 -22.26
C HIS A 73 0.95 -14.03 -20.78
N LEU A 74 1.35 -12.80 -20.49
CA LEU A 74 1.43 -12.22 -19.13
C LEU A 74 0.18 -11.38 -18.74
N ALA A 75 -0.83 -11.27 -19.61
CA ALA A 75 -1.98 -10.39 -19.37
C ALA A 75 -2.66 -10.65 -18.02
N ASP A 76 -2.94 -11.91 -17.67
CA ASP A 76 -3.54 -12.27 -16.38
C ASP A 76 -2.60 -11.94 -15.20
N SER A 77 -1.30 -12.10 -15.38
CA SER A 77 -0.31 -11.75 -14.35
C SER A 77 -0.25 -10.24 -14.12
N PHE A 78 -0.37 -9.44 -15.18
CA PHE A 78 -0.42 -7.97 -15.07
C PHE A 78 -1.69 -7.51 -14.37
N LEU A 79 -2.84 -8.11 -14.67
CA LEU A 79 -4.10 -7.85 -13.93
C LEU A 79 -3.92 -8.13 -12.44
N LEU A 80 -3.45 -9.32 -12.07
CA LEU A 80 -3.30 -9.73 -10.67
C LEU A 80 -2.26 -8.87 -9.93
N ALA A 81 -1.12 -8.58 -10.53
CA ALA A 81 -0.07 -7.79 -9.89
C ALA A 81 -0.50 -6.33 -9.69
N SER A 82 -1.08 -5.69 -10.72
CA SER A 82 -1.60 -4.33 -10.62
C SER A 82 -2.79 -4.24 -9.67
N GLY A 83 -3.64 -5.26 -9.63
CA GLY A 83 -4.78 -5.34 -8.72
C GLY A 83 -4.36 -5.46 -7.25
N LYS A 84 -3.34 -6.26 -6.94
CA LYS A 84 -2.76 -6.32 -5.59
C LYS A 84 -2.15 -4.97 -5.19
N LEU A 85 -1.46 -4.29 -6.09
CA LEU A 85 -0.95 -2.94 -5.84
C LEU A 85 -2.10 -1.95 -5.61
N GLN A 86 -3.14 -1.98 -6.45
CA GLN A 86 -4.35 -1.16 -6.27
C GLN A 86 -4.94 -1.34 -4.87
N THR A 87 -5.08 -2.60 -4.40
CA THR A 87 -5.60 -2.90 -3.07
C THR A 87 -4.77 -2.27 -1.96
N LEU A 88 -3.44 -2.33 -2.07
CA LEU A 88 -2.52 -1.67 -1.12
C LEU A 88 -2.65 -0.15 -1.16
N CYS A 89 -2.86 0.43 -2.34
CA CYS A 89 -3.09 1.86 -2.50
C CYS A 89 -4.42 2.29 -1.86
N TYR A 90 -5.52 1.56 -2.10
CA TYR A 90 -6.79 1.79 -1.41
C TYR A 90 -6.65 1.68 0.11
N LYS A 91 -5.96 0.64 0.58
CA LYS A 91 -5.67 0.45 2.00
C LYS A 91 -4.94 1.66 2.59
N ALA A 92 -3.90 2.14 1.93
CA ALA A 92 -3.12 3.29 2.40
C ALA A 92 -3.97 4.57 2.46
N ASP A 93 -4.80 4.83 1.45
CA ASP A 93 -5.67 6.01 1.38
C ASP A 93 -6.79 5.97 2.42
N ILE A 94 -7.49 4.84 2.54
CA ILE A 94 -8.57 4.65 3.51
C ILE A 94 -8.02 4.73 4.94
N GLU A 95 -6.91 4.07 5.22
CA GLU A 95 -6.28 4.12 6.54
C GLU A 95 -5.78 5.53 6.89
N ALA A 96 -5.29 6.31 5.91
CA ALA A 96 -4.90 7.71 6.13
C ALA A 96 -6.13 8.55 6.53
N ALA A 97 -7.29 8.35 5.90
CA ALA A 97 -8.53 9.00 6.28
C ALA A 97 -8.96 8.60 7.71
N LEU A 98 -8.91 7.31 8.03
CA LEU A 98 -9.27 6.77 9.35
C LEU A 98 -8.31 7.21 10.47
N ARG A 99 -7.01 7.44 10.15
CA ARG A 99 -6.01 8.00 11.09
C ARG A 99 -6.19 9.49 11.34
N THR A 100 -7.05 10.15 10.58
CA THR A 100 -7.25 11.59 10.68
C THR A 100 -8.33 11.90 11.71
N LYS A 101 -7.91 12.31 12.90
CA LYS A 101 -8.85 12.71 13.97
C LYS A 101 -9.71 13.89 13.52
N GLY A 102 -11.02 13.78 13.70
CA GLY A 102 -11.99 14.81 13.30
C GLY A 102 -12.33 14.80 11.80
N PHE A 103 -11.88 13.79 11.05
CA PHE A 103 -12.26 13.61 9.66
C PHE A 103 -13.68 13.07 9.56
N GLY A 104 -14.51 13.67 8.69
CA GLY A 104 -15.93 13.32 8.57
C GLY A 104 -16.20 12.05 7.76
N GLY A 105 -15.24 11.59 6.99
CA GLY A 105 -15.37 10.39 6.16
C GLY A 105 -14.64 10.46 4.83
N PHE A 106 -14.88 9.47 3.98
CA PHE A 106 -14.31 9.40 2.64
C PHE A 106 -15.31 8.80 1.64
N GLN A 107 -15.13 9.11 0.38
CA GLN A 107 -15.86 8.56 -0.74
C GLN A 107 -14.89 7.91 -1.72
N LEU A 108 -15.13 6.65 -2.05
CA LEU A 108 -14.33 5.94 -3.06
C LEU A 108 -14.77 6.31 -4.47
N LEU A 109 -13.82 6.44 -5.38
CA LEU A 109 -14.03 6.42 -6.80
C LEU A 109 -13.07 5.40 -7.45
N ASP A 110 -13.48 4.18 -7.67
CA ASP A 110 -14.81 3.62 -7.50
C ASP A 110 -14.74 2.23 -6.87
N LEU A 111 -15.85 1.67 -6.39
CA LEU A 111 -15.92 0.27 -5.97
C LEU A 111 -15.87 -0.68 -7.19
N HIS A 112 -16.48 -0.28 -8.31
CA HIS A 112 -16.42 -0.98 -9.58
C HIS A 112 -15.83 -0.06 -10.66
N ASP A 113 -15.38 -0.66 -11.76
CA ASP A 113 -14.89 0.08 -12.90
C ASP A 113 -15.96 1.00 -13.51
N PHE A 114 -15.54 2.16 -13.99
CA PHE A 114 -16.42 3.11 -14.65
C PHE A 114 -16.35 2.96 -16.19
N PRO A 115 -17.33 2.32 -16.83
CA PRO A 115 -17.28 2.05 -18.26
C PRO A 115 -17.45 3.30 -19.13
N GLY A 116 -17.86 4.43 -18.55
CA GLY A 116 -17.96 5.71 -19.25
C GLY A 116 -16.63 6.32 -19.65
N GLN A 117 -15.54 5.90 -19.01
CA GLN A 117 -14.17 6.26 -19.39
C GLN A 117 -13.40 4.97 -19.64
N GLY A 118 -13.01 4.72 -20.87
CA GLY A 118 -12.42 3.46 -21.30
C GLY A 118 -11.14 3.01 -20.60
N SER A 119 -10.51 3.88 -19.82
CA SER A 119 -9.31 3.58 -19.00
C SER A 119 -9.57 3.68 -17.49
N ALA A 120 -10.81 3.94 -17.05
CA ALA A 120 -11.15 4.05 -15.64
C ALA A 120 -11.38 2.67 -15.00
N LEU A 121 -10.34 1.82 -15.04
CA LEU A 121 -10.31 0.49 -14.45
C LEU A 121 -9.89 0.58 -12.97
N VAL A 122 -10.62 1.38 -12.20
CA VAL A 122 -10.27 1.80 -10.85
C VAL A 122 -10.96 0.99 -9.75
N GLY A 123 -11.96 0.19 -10.10
CA GLY A 123 -12.70 -0.63 -9.16
C GLY A 123 -11.98 -1.94 -8.80
N VAL A 124 -12.29 -2.47 -7.64
CA VAL A 124 -11.96 -3.87 -7.26
C VAL A 124 -12.94 -4.86 -7.88
N LEU A 125 -14.09 -4.36 -8.34
CA LEU A 125 -15.08 -5.07 -9.13
C LEU A 125 -15.04 -4.55 -10.57
N ASN A 126 -15.45 -5.41 -11.52
CA ASN A 126 -15.64 -4.98 -12.90
C ASN A 126 -17.01 -4.27 -13.09
N PRO A 127 -17.30 -3.69 -14.26
CA PRO A 127 -18.57 -2.99 -14.51
C PRO A 127 -19.83 -3.88 -14.36
N PHE A 128 -19.67 -5.19 -14.32
CA PHE A 128 -20.74 -6.18 -14.12
C PHE A 128 -20.89 -6.60 -12.66
N TRP A 129 -20.21 -5.90 -11.72
CA TRP A 129 -20.21 -6.20 -10.29
C TRP A 129 -19.57 -7.54 -9.92
N GLU A 130 -18.71 -8.07 -10.76
CA GLU A 130 -17.98 -9.30 -10.50
C GLU A 130 -16.58 -9.00 -9.96
N SER A 131 -16.11 -9.90 -9.10
CA SER A 131 -14.75 -9.81 -8.57
C SER A 131 -13.71 -9.98 -9.68
N LYS A 132 -12.67 -9.16 -9.66
CA LYS A 132 -11.49 -9.30 -10.53
C LYS A 132 -10.47 -10.33 -10.00
N GLY A 133 -10.73 -10.95 -8.82
CA GLY A 133 -10.00 -12.10 -8.30
C GLY A 133 -8.71 -11.79 -7.53
N TYR A 134 -8.31 -10.54 -7.33
CA TYR A 134 -7.06 -10.18 -6.63
C TYR A 134 -7.25 -9.73 -5.18
N VAL A 135 -8.49 -9.51 -4.75
CA VAL A 135 -8.85 -9.17 -3.36
C VAL A 135 -10.19 -9.82 -3.00
N THR A 136 -10.30 -10.31 -1.79
CA THR A 136 -11.55 -10.86 -1.25
C THR A 136 -12.30 -9.81 -0.43
N PRO A 137 -13.64 -9.96 -0.22
CA PRO A 137 -14.40 -9.09 0.68
C PRO A 137 -13.82 -9.07 2.10
N GLN A 138 -13.31 -10.20 2.59
CA GLN A 138 -12.68 -10.30 3.91
C GLN A 138 -11.41 -9.46 4.00
N GLU A 139 -10.51 -9.56 3.01
CA GLU A 139 -9.30 -8.74 2.96
C GLU A 139 -9.63 -7.24 2.85
N TYR A 140 -10.59 -6.86 2.02
CA TYR A 140 -10.99 -5.46 1.87
C TYR A 140 -11.62 -4.90 3.15
N SER A 141 -12.39 -5.72 3.88
CA SER A 141 -13.01 -5.34 5.15
C SER A 141 -12.03 -5.15 6.31
N GLU A 142 -10.77 -5.58 6.18
CA GLU A 142 -9.76 -5.34 7.20
C GLU A 142 -9.45 -3.86 7.38
N PHE A 143 -9.53 -3.07 6.31
CA PHE A 143 -9.22 -1.62 6.32
C PHE A 143 -10.42 -0.73 5.94
N CYS A 144 -11.51 -1.30 5.45
CA CYS A 144 -12.74 -0.58 5.09
C CYS A 144 -13.93 -1.16 5.86
N ASN A 145 -14.09 -0.76 7.11
CA ASN A 145 -15.10 -1.27 8.03
C ASN A 145 -15.48 -0.22 9.07
N ARG A 146 -16.52 -0.49 9.86
CA ARG A 146 -16.95 0.37 10.96
C ARG A 146 -16.00 0.38 12.16
N VAL A 147 -15.21 -0.66 12.36
CA VAL A 147 -14.13 -0.71 13.36
C VAL A 147 -12.88 -1.17 12.64
N VAL A 148 -11.84 -0.37 12.64
CA VAL A 148 -10.59 -0.67 11.94
C VAL A 148 -9.42 -0.48 12.90
N PRO A 149 -8.74 -1.57 13.28
CA PRO A 149 -7.43 -1.49 13.92
C PRO A 149 -6.41 -0.85 12.98
N LEU A 150 -5.58 0.04 13.51
CA LEU A 150 -4.58 0.82 12.76
C LEU A 150 -3.22 0.74 13.44
N ALA A 151 -2.16 0.87 12.66
CA ALA A 151 -0.79 0.92 13.14
C ALA A 151 -0.05 2.06 12.44
N ARG A 152 0.65 2.91 13.21
CA ARG A 152 1.59 3.90 12.66
C ARG A 152 3.00 3.36 12.75
N MET A 153 3.64 3.23 11.61
CA MET A 153 5.01 2.75 11.45
C MET A 153 5.76 3.69 10.50
N PRO A 154 6.96 4.19 10.86
CA PRO A 154 7.70 5.15 10.04
C PRO A 154 8.28 4.53 8.77
N ARG A 155 8.38 3.21 8.70
CA ARG A 155 8.87 2.45 7.55
C ARG A 155 8.35 1.02 7.59
N LEU A 156 8.43 0.34 6.46
CA LEU A 156 8.05 -1.07 6.33
C LEU A 156 9.25 -1.99 6.06
N VAL A 157 10.45 -1.42 5.86
CA VAL A 157 11.69 -2.17 5.65
C VAL A 157 12.68 -1.86 6.77
N TYR A 158 13.25 -2.91 7.33
CA TYR A 158 14.13 -2.87 8.51
C TYR A 158 15.39 -3.70 8.27
N ASN A 159 16.43 -3.40 9.05
CA ASN A 159 17.61 -4.27 9.16
C ASN A 159 17.56 -5.08 10.46
N SER A 160 18.23 -6.21 10.47
CA SER A 160 18.49 -6.97 11.70
C SER A 160 19.24 -6.10 12.70
N GLY A 161 18.75 -6.05 13.93
CA GLY A 161 19.21 -5.14 14.98
C GLY A 161 18.37 -3.87 15.13
N ASP A 162 17.51 -3.53 14.17
CA ASP A 162 16.54 -2.45 14.34
C ASP A 162 15.44 -2.83 15.34
N THR A 163 14.77 -1.81 15.86
CA THR A 163 13.55 -1.97 16.66
C THR A 163 12.34 -1.48 15.85
N LEU A 164 11.37 -2.36 15.66
CA LEU A 164 10.06 -1.98 15.13
C LEU A 164 9.30 -1.20 16.21
N LYS A 165 9.04 0.08 15.92
CA LYS A 165 8.23 0.96 16.77
C LYS A 165 6.89 1.16 16.11
N VAL A 166 5.80 0.95 16.86
CA VAL A 166 4.43 1.05 16.35
C VAL A 166 3.58 1.79 17.36
N SER A 167 2.80 2.76 16.89
CA SER A 167 1.66 3.31 17.63
C SER A 167 0.41 2.60 17.15
N VAL A 168 -0.27 1.89 18.06
CA VAL A 168 -1.52 1.16 17.78
C VAL A 168 -2.70 2.07 18.06
N GLU A 169 -3.59 2.17 17.10
CA GLU A 169 -4.82 2.97 17.16
C GLU A 169 -6.02 2.12 16.73
N VAL A 170 -7.22 2.55 17.07
CA VAL A 170 -8.47 1.96 16.55
C VAL A 170 -9.39 3.09 16.11
N ALA A 171 -9.79 3.07 14.85
CA ALA A 171 -10.86 3.91 14.33
C ALA A 171 -12.21 3.21 14.55
N GLN A 172 -13.12 3.86 15.29
CA GLN A 172 -14.40 3.30 15.68
C GLN A 172 -15.54 4.19 15.17
N TYR A 173 -16.28 3.68 14.18
CA TYR A 173 -17.43 4.35 13.54
C TYR A 173 -18.70 3.47 13.56
N GLY A 174 -18.74 2.45 14.42
CA GLY A 174 -19.93 1.66 14.69
C GLY A 174 -20.95 2.44 15.54
N ALA A 175 -22.11 1.86 15.78
CA ALA A 175 -23.24 2.52 16.42
C ALA A 175 -23.05 2.75 17.93
N GLU A 176 -22.20 1.98 18.59
CA GLU A 176 -22.09 1.96 20.05
C GLU A 176 -20.64 2.11 20.51
N ASN A 177 -20.45 2.72 21.69
CA ASN A 177 -19.14 2.73 22.35
C ASN A 177 -18.73 1.29 22.70
N LEU A 178 -17.46 0.98 22.51
CA LEU A 178 -16.91 -0.34 22.81
C LEU A 178 -15.86 -0.23 23.93
N THR A 179 -15.81 -1.25 24.77
CA THR A 179 -14.69 -1.47 25.70
C THR A 179 -14.21 -2.89 25.49
N LEU A 180 -13.11 -3.04 24.76
CA LEU A 180 -12.62 -4.33 24.29
C LEU A 180 -11.10 -4.42 24.46
N PRO A 181 -10.54 -5.63 24.62
CA PRO A 181 -9.10 -5.81 24.47
C PRO A 181 -8.68 -5.62 23.01
N VAL A 182 -7.44 -5.16 22.83
CA VAL A 182 -6.80 -5.10 21.52
C VAL A 182 -5.60 -6.03 21.54
N ASP A 183 -5.67 -7.08 20.73
CA ASP A 183 -4.62 -8.07 20.56
C ASP A 183 -3.68 -7.66 19.43
N TRP A 184 -2.40 -7.98 19.56
CA TRP A 184 -1.44 -7.81 18.50
C TRP A 184 -0.44 -8.96 18.47
N LYS A 185 0.06 -9.26 17.28
CA LYS A 185 1.13 -10.24 17.07
C LYS A 185 1.97 -9.88 15.86
N LEU A 186 3.25 -10.16 15.96
CA LEU A 186 4.19 -10.15 14.84
C LEU A 186 4.53 -11.61 14.50
N ILE A 187 4.23 -12.01 13.28
CA ILE A 187 4.44 -13.38 12.79
C ILE A 187 5.31 -13.35 11.52
N THR A 188 6.05 -14.41 11.29
CA THR A 188 6.77 -14.63 10.03
C THR A 188 5.83 -15.11 8.93
N SER A 189 6.26 -15.05 7.66
CA SER A 189 5.46 -15.52 6.52
C SER A 189 5.08 -17.02 6.56
N ASP A 190 5.83 -17.82 7.30
CA ASP A 190 5.52 -19.23 7.59
C ASP A 190 4.63 -19.44 8.83
N GLY A 191 4.13 -18.35 9.44
CA GLY A 191 3.19 -18.39 10.57
C GLY A 191 3.82 -18.49 11.96
N ARG A 192 5.15 -18.50 12.08
CA ARG A 192 5.82 -18.55 13.38
C ARG A 192 5.67 -17.24 14.13
N LEU A 193 5.22 -17.30 15.38
CA LEU A 193 5.09 -16.14 16.26
C LEU A 193 6.48 -15.62 16.66
N ILE A 194 6.75 -14.34 16.40
CA ILE A 194 7.93 -13.63 16.90
C ILE A 194 7.62 -13.01 18.27
N LYS A 195 6.55 -12.23 18.35
CA LYS A 195 6.10 -11.60 19.59
C LYS A 195 4.60 -11.28 19.48
N GLY A 196 3.91 -11.29 20.61
CA GLY A 196 2.51 -10.89 20.70
C GLY A 196 2.19 -10.35 22.08
N GLY A 197 1.02 -9.73 22.19
CA GLY A 197 0.53 -9.18 23.44
C GLY A 197 -0.88 -8.64 23.31
N ARG A 198 -1.36 -8.03 24.39
CA ARG A 198 -2.72 -7.52 24.52
C ARG A 198 -2.69 -6.22 25.31
N PHE A 199 -3.50 -5.27 24.86
CA PHE A 199 -3.93 -4.11 25.62
C PHE A 199 -5.32 -4.41 26.20
N GLU A 200 -5.41 -4.43 27.51
CA GLU A 200 -6.67 -4.77 28.19
C GLU A 200 -7.62 -3.56 28.25
N GLN A 201 -8.92 -3.82 28.17
CA GLN A 201 -10.00 -2.84 28.42
C GLN A 201 -9.81 -1.48 27.72
N CYS A 202 -9.51 -1.50 26.41
CA CYS A 202 -9.41 -0.28 25.62
C CYS A 202 -10.79 0.36 25.44
N ASN A 203 -10.93 1.63 25.86
CA ASN A 203 -12.15 2.39 25.63
C ASN A 203 -12.12 2.96 24.20
N LEU A 204 -13.07 2.54 23.38
CA LEU A 204 -13.18 2.85 21.96
C LEU A 204 -14.55 3.54 21.70
N PRO A 205 -14.68 4.84 21.99
CA PRO A 205 -15.92 5.55 21.75
C PRO A 205 -16.22 5.69 20.26
N THR A 206 -17.50 5.67 19.91
CA THR A 206 -17.95 5.81 18.51
C THR A 206 -17.60 7.18 17.94
N GLY A 207 -17.35 7.24 16.63
CA GLY A 207 -17.03 8.46 15.89
C GLY A 207 -15.61 8.98 16.13
N THR A 208 -14.69 8.17 16.69
CA THR A 208 -13.34 8.62 17.03
C THR A 208 -12.23 7.67 16.61
N LEU A 209 -11.04 8.24 16.53
CA LEU A 209 -9.76 7.52 16.50
C LEU A 209 -9.20 7.49 17.94
N SER A 210 -9.05 6.29 18.49
CA SER A 210 -8.51 6.07 19.84
C SER A 210 -7.07 5.55 19.76
N HIS A 211 -6.14 6.19 20.48
CA HIS A 211 -4.82 5.63 20.71
C HIS A 211 -4.92 4.53 21.76
N VAL A 212 -4.37 3.36 21.45
CA VAL A 212 -4.41 2.15 22.29
C VAL A 212 -3.12 1.97 23.08
N GLY A 213 -1.98 2.14 22.41
CA GLY A 213 -0.67 1.98 23.03
C GLY A 213 0.46 1.91 22.02
N ASN A 214 1.68 1.74 22.54
CA ASN A 214 2.88 1.66 21.72
C ASN A 214 3.55 0.29 21.86
N LEU A 215 4.15 -0.17 20.77
CA LEU A 215 4.92 -1.39 20.70
C LEU A 215 6.38 -1.07 20.37
N GLU A 216 7.28 -1.81 21.02
CA GLU A 216 8.68 -1.86 20.65
C GLU A 216 9.11 -3.32 20.54
N ILE A 217 9.51 -3.74 19.34
CA ILE A 217 9.84 -5.12 19.03
C ILE A 217 11.22 -5.16 18.40
N PRO A 218 12.25 -5.68 19.08
CA PRO A 218 13.55 -5.92 18.47
C PRO A 218 13.43 -6.91 17.31
N LEU A 219 14.06 -6.59 16.18
CA LEU A 219 14.05 -7.40 14.98
C LEU A 219 15.42 -8.06 14.79
N LEU A 220 15.47 -9.38 14.86
CA LEU A 220 16.70 -10.16 14.70
C LEU A 220 16.47 -11.24 13.66
N VAL A 221 17.20 -11.17 12.56
CA VAL A 221 17.15 -12.17 11.49
C VAL A 221 18.55 -12.43 10.95
N ASP A 222 18.80 -13.67 10.54
CA ASP A 222 20.01 -14.12 9.85
C ASP A 222 19.82 -14.27 8.33
N LYS A 223 18.56 -14.24 7.88
CA LYS A 223 18.14 -14.30 6.46
C LYS A 223 17.03 -13.28 6.21
N PRO A 224 16.86 -12.80 4.95
CA PRO A 224 15.73 -11.96 4.61
C PRO A 224 14.41 -12.59 5.04
N GLN A 225 13.59 -11.85 5.78
CA GLN A 225 12.34 -12.33 6.36
C GLN A 225 11.22 -11.33 6.12
N GLN A 226 10.13 -11.80 5.51
CA GLN A 226 8.86 -11.10 5.56
C GLN A 226 8.15 -11.46 6.86
N CYS A 227 7.65 -10.44 7.54
CA CYS A 227 6.82 -10.57 8.73
C CYS A 227 5.50 -9.85 8.53
N SER A 228 4.47 -10.25 9.28
CA SER A 228 3.18 -9.56 9.32
C SER A 228 2.89 -9.11 10.75
N LEU A 229 2.66 -7.81 10.93
CA LEU A 229 2.08 -7.27 12.14
C LEU A 229 0.56 -7.35 12.01
N GLU A 230 -0.09 -8.11 12.88
CA GLU A 230 -1.55 -8.19 12.96
C GLU A 230 -2.04 -7.49 14.22
N VAL A 231 -3.13 -6.74 14.10
CA VAL A 231 -3.85 -6.10 15.22
C VAL A 231 -5.32 -6.47 15.11
N SER A 232 -5.95 -6.85 16.23
CA SER A 232 -7.35 -7.27 16.24
C SER A 232 -8.10 -6.85 17.50
N THR A 233 -9.40 -6.62 17.38
CA THR A 233 -10.30 -6.30 18.47
C THR A 233 -11.73 -6.65 18.10
N GLY A 234 -12.50 -7.30 18.98
CA GLY A 234 -13.93 -7.54 18.80
C GLY A 234 -14.34 -8.23 17.48
N GLY A 235 -13.48 -9.09 16.93
CA GLY A 235 -13.73 -9.75 15.64
C GLY A 235 -13.27 -8.95 14.42
N TYR A 236 -12.80 -7.73 14.58
CA TYR A 236 -12.15 -6.93 13.53
C TYR A 236 -10.65 -7.14 13.57
N ARG A 237 -10.02 -7.21 12.39
CA ARG A 237 -8.60 -7.45 12.22
C ARG A 237 -8.04 -6.56 11.12
N ASN A 238 -6.78 -6.17 11.25
CA ASN A 238 -5.99 -5.56 10.20
C ASN A 238 -4.54 -6.05 10.27
N HIS A 239 -3.81 -5.98 9.17
CA HIS A 239 -2.41 -6.40 9.16
C HIS A 239 -1.55 -5.58 8.19
N TRP A 240 -0.24 -5.57 8.44
CA TRP A 240 0.76 -4.91 7.60
C TRP A 240 1.99 -5.78 7.46
N ASN A 241 2.45 -5.95 6.23
CA ASN A 241 3.69 -6.65 5.96
C ASN A 241 4.89 -5.72 6.18
N ILE A 242 5.92 -6.24 6.84
CA ILE A 242 7.23 -5.63 6.96
C ILE A 242 8.30 -6.60 6.47
N TRP A 243 9.41 -6.05 6.03
CA TRP A 243 10.55 -6.84 5.54
C TRP A 243 11.77 -6.53 6.39
N VAL A 244 12.42 -7.57 6.90
CA VAL A 244 13.62 -7.47 7.72
C VAL A 244 14.76 -8.16 6.99
N TYR A 245 15.85 -7.44 6.80
CA TYR A 245 17.04 -7.94 6.12
C TYR A 245 18.20 -8.07 7.10
N PRO A 246 19.04 -9.12 6.99
CA PRO A 246 20.27 -9.20 7.78
C PRO A 246 21.18 -8.03 7.46
N THR A 247 21.91 -7.54 8.45
CA THR A 247 22.95 -6.54 8.23
C THR A 247 24.12 -7.22 7.52
N VAL A 248 24.35 -6.85 6.27
CA VAL A 248 25.46 -7.36 5.47
C VAL A 248 26.54 -6.30 5.39
N LYS A 249 27.76 -6.66 5.72
CA LYS A 249 28.92 -5.81 5.44
C LYS A 249 29.22 -5.92 3.95
N VAL A 250 28.93 -4.86 3.23
CA VAL A 250 29.21 -4.80 1.79
C VAL A 250 30.68 -4.40 1.61
N GLU A 251 31.42 -5.27 0.93
CA GLU A 251 32.76 -4.95 0.42
C GLU A 251 32.64 -4.69 -1.09
N ASN A 252 32.98 -3.48 -1.49
CA ASN A 252 32.85 -3.09 -2.90
C ASN A 252 33.87 -3.78 -3.82
N GLY A 253 34.86 -4.45 -3.24
CA GLY A 253 35.95 -5.08 -4.00
C GLY A 253 36.68 -4.06 -4.89
N ASP A 254 36.80 -4.37 -6.19
CA ASP A 254 37.38 -3.49 -7.19
C ASP A 254 36.37 -2.54 -7.88
N VAL A 255 35.10 -2.53 -7.41
CA VAL A 255 34.02 -1.71 -7.98
C VAL A 255 33.98 -0.36 -7.28
N MET A 256 34.23 0.70 -8.04
CA MET A 256 34.00 2.08 -7.58
C MET A 256 32.51 2.37 -7.51
N VAL A 257 32.00 2.86 -6.39
CA VAL A 257 30.61 3.31 -6.24
C VAL A 257 30.57 4.83 -6.29
N ALA A 258 29.83 5.38 -7.25
CA ALA A 258 29.68 6.82 -7.43
C ALA A 258 28.21 7.22 -7.55
N SER A 259 27.83 8.39 -7.06
CA SER A 259 26.46 8.95 -7.20
C SER A 259 26.33 9.96 -8.33
N GLU A 260 27.44 10.37 -8.93
CA GLU A 260 27.50 11.38 -9.98
C GLU A 260 28.48 10.95 -11.05
N TRP A 261 28.19 11.31 -12.31
CA TRP A 261 29.13 11.16 -13.41
C TRP A 261 30.14 12.31 -13.35
N ASN A 262 31.38 12.00 -13.03
CA ASN A 262 32.49 12.96 -12.93
C ASN A 262 33.74 12.43 -13.60
N GLU A 263 34.82 13.20 -13.57
CA GLU A 263 36.11 12.86 -14.21
C GLU A 263 36.74 11.61 -13.57
N GLU A 264 36.60 11.41 -12.27
CA GLU A 264 37.13 10.23 -11.58
C GLU A 264 36.44 8.93 -12.06
N VAL A 265 35.11 8.98 -12.24
CA VAL A 265 34.33 7.87 -12.81
C VAL A 265 34.79 7.56 -14.22
N ARG A 266 35.01 8.59 -15.04
CA ARG A 266 35.46 8.45 -16.41
C ARG A 266 36.85 7.85 -16.49
N THR A 267 37.82 8.37 -15.77
CA THR A 267 39.19 7.88 -15.66
C THR A 267 39.19 6.41 -15.22
N ARG A 268 38.41 6.05 -14.21
CA ARG A 268 38.32 4.66 -13.74
C ARG A 268 37.83 3.69 -14.82
N LEU A 269 36.87 4.11 -15.63
CA LEU A 269 36.38 3.31 -16.75
C LEU A 269 37.39 3.23 -17.93
N GLU A 270 38.05 4.36 -18.24
CA GLU A 270 39.10 4.42 -19.27
C GLU A 270 40.29 3.50 -18.93
N GLU A 271 40.60 3.36 -17.65
CA GLU A 271 41.62 2.43 -17.15
C GLU A 271 41.15 0.96 -17.09
N GLY A 272 39.93 0.65 -17.56
CA GLY A 272 39.35 -0.69 -17.55
C GLY A 272 38.80 -1.12 -16.20
N GLY A 273 38.63 -0.19 -15.27
CA GLY A 273 38.01 -0.44 -13.95
C GLY A 273 36.48 -0.56 -14.02
N LYS A 274 35.88 -1.01 -12.93
CA LYS A 274 34.43 -1.17 -12.79
C LYS A 274 33.84 -0.03 -11.97
N VAL A 275 32.69 0.49 -12.41
CA VAL A 275 31.94 1.53 -11.72
C VAL A 275 30.48 1.13 -11.60
N LEU A 276 29.93 1.25 -10.38
CA LEU A 276 28.51 1.26 -10.11
C LEU A 276 28.03 2.70 -9.93
N LEU A 277 27.35 3.22 -10.94
CA LEU A 277 26.78 4.57 -10.86
C LEU A 277 25.36 4.49 -10.25
N THR A 278 25.20 5.00 -9.02
CA THR A 278 23.93 5.17 -8.32
C THR A 278 23.46 6.61 -8.46
N ALA A 279 23.02 6.98 -9.67
CA ALA A 279 22.63 8.35 -9.98
C ALA A 279 21.49 8.82 -9.06
N ARG A 280 21.56 10.06 -8.57
CA ARG A 280 20.51 10.68 -7.75
C ARG A 280 19.27 10.92 -8.62
N PHE A 281 18.10 10.78 -7.99
CA PHE A 281 16.84 11.08 -8.68
C PHE A 281 16.84 12.50 -9.27
N GLY A 282 16.48 12.62 -10.55
CA GLY A 282 16.42 13.89 -11.28
C GLY A 282 17.75 14.37 -11.87
N THR A 283 18.86 13.63 -11.71
CA THR A 283 20.15 13.98 -12.35
C THR A 283 20.30 13.48 -13.77
N LEU A 284 19.53 12.45 -14.15
CA LEU A 284 19.45 11.97 -15.52
C LEU A 284 18.38 12.79 -16.25
N LYS A 285 18.76 13.41 -17.39
CA LYS A 285 17.80 14.07 -18.27
C LYS A 285 17.04 13.01 -19.05
N ASN A 286 15.72 13.15 -19.10
CA ASN A 286 14.91 12.41 -20.06
C ASN A 286 15.22 12.98 -21.46
N GLU A 287 15.77 12.18 -22.35
CA GLU A 287 15.83 12.48 -23.78
C GLU A 287 14.49 12.17 -24.45
#